data_d03c840d0cd41764fb9838b4309cb35d
#
_entry.id   d03c840d0cd41764fb9838b4309cb35d
#
_cell.length_a   1.000
_cell.length_b   1.000
_cell.length_c   1.000
_cell.angle_alpha   90.00
_cell.angle_beta   90.00
_cell.angle_gamma   90.00
#
_symmetry.space_group_name_H-M   'P 1'
#
loop_
_entity.id
_entity.type
_entity.pdbx_description
1 polymer ?
#
loop_
_entity_poly.entity_id
_entity_poly.type
_entity_poly.pdbx_seq_one_letter_code
_entity_poly.pdbx_strand_id
1 'polypeptide(L)'
;MAYKILYLEDLNPETKVAELRSYGYDVDAYKPSSLEETLSKISIGEYDALIFDYKLTANREKNANKLYNAPTVAQTLRSTGFNVPIILVSSQKVITESFNADYTSQDLFDFCVSKENFSKDIEKYCKRIDSFIKAYKEIEEQAFNITKILKISNVQWKELDYRFKEQINMAHTKTNVYAICRFIHYELLRSIGPLIGEDVLSARLGISKKSKDW
;
A
#
# COMPACT_ATOMS: atom_id res chain seq x y z
N MET A 1 -5.64 10.44 18.46
CA MET A 1 -6.65 9.39 18.23
C MET A 1 -5.95 8.14 17.72
N ALA A 2 -6.41 6.95 18.12
CA ALA A 2 -5.91 5.70 17.55
C ALA A 2 -6.40 5.54 16.12
N TYR A 3 -5.55 5.03 15.21
CA TYR A 3 -6.00 4.67 13.86
C TYR A 3 -6.89 3.43 13.92
N LYS A 4 -7.96 3.45 13.15
CA LYS A 4 -8.92 2.35 13.05
C LYS A 4 -8.56 1.42 11.89
N ILE A 5 -8.30 0.16 12.18
CA ILE A 5 -7.87 -0.84 11.22
C ILE A 5 -8.90 -1.96 11.11
N LEU A 6 -9.25 -2.34 9.88
CA LEU A 6 -9.99 -3.56 9.64
C LEU A 6 -9.01 -4.70 9.32
N TYR A 7 -9.04 -5.76 10.11
CA TYR A 7 -8.25 -6.97 9.90
C TYR A 7 -9.14 -8.11 9.39
N LEU A 8 -8.92 -8.55 8.15
CA LEU A 8 -9.66 -9.64 7.50
C LEU A 8 -8.84 -10.93 7.55
N GLU A 9 -9.33 -11.91 8.27
CA GLU A 9 -8.72 -13.24 8.43
C GLU A 9 -9.82 -14.29 8.52
N ASP A 10 -9.68 -15.41 7.82
CA ASP A 10 -10.68 -16.47 7.78
C ASP A 10 -10.60 -17.47 8.95
N LEU A 11 -9.45 -17.59 9.59
CA LEU A 11 -9.21 -18.59 10.64
C LEU A 11 -9.11 -17.99 12.04
N ASN A 12 -7.96 -17.47 12.43
CA ASN A 12 -7.64 -17.07 13.80
C ASN A 12 -7.06 -15.65 13.86
N PRO A 13 -7.88 -14.60 13.86
CA PRO A 13 -7.42 -13.22 13.89
C PRO A 13 -6.86 -12.78 15.24
N GLU A 14 -7.18 -13.49 16.34
CA GLU A 14 -7.03 -13.00 17.72
C GLU A 14 -5.59 -12.59 18.06
N THR A 15 -4.61 -13.41 17.66
CA THR A 15 -3.19 -13.13 17.97
C THR A 15 -2.72 -11.85 17.26
N LYS A 16 -3.02 -11.70 15.97
CA LYS A 16 -2.63 -10.50 15.20
C LYS A 16 -3.37 -9.25 15.65
N VAL A 17 -4.63 -9.40 15.98
CA VAL A 17 -5.45 -8.33 16.56
C VAL A 17 -4.88 -7.86 17.90
N ALA A 18 -4.51 -8.78 18.77
CA ALA A 18 -3.88 -8.45 20.07
C ALA A 18 -2.52 -7.75 19.87
N GLU A 19 -1.69 -8.24 18.94
CA GLU A 19 -0.44 -7.60 18.56
C GLU A 19 -0.67 -6.15 18.10
N LEU A 20 -1.56 -5.92 17.15
CA LEU A 20 -1.86 -4.58 16.64
C LEU A 20 -2.43 -3.64 17.71
N ARG A 21 -3.34 -4.14 18.55
CA ARG A 21 -3.90 -3.36 19.66
C ARG A 21 -2.83 -2.95 20.68
N SER A 22 -1.83 -3.78 20.93
CA SER A 22 -0.72 -3.44 21.82
C SER A 22 0.13 -2.26 21.32
N TYR A 23 0.07 -1.98 20.00
CA TYR A 23 0.70 -0.81 19.36
C TYR A 23 -0.23 0.41 19.24
N GLY A 24 -1.41 0.35 19.86
CA GLY A 24 -2.31 1.49 19.99
C GLY A 24 -3.33 1.65 18.86
N TYR A 25 -3.51 0.64 18.00
CA TYR A 25 -4.57 0.65 16.99
C TYR A 25 -5.94 0.24 17.56
N ASP A 26 -6.99 0.85 17.05
CA ASP A 26 -8.36 0.35 17.18
C ASP A 26 -8.59 -0.69 16.07
N VAL A 27 -8.66 -1.96 16.43
CA VAL A 27 -8.71 -3.06 15.45
C VAL A 27 -10.07 -3.75 15.48
N ASP A 28 -10.76 -3.67 14.35
CA ASP A 28 -11.97 -4.42 14.07
C ASP A 28 -11.57 -5.71 13.32
N ALA A 29 -11.81 -6.86 13.94
CA ALA A 29 -11.56 -8.16 13.31
C ALA A 29 -12.80 -8.60 12.54
N TYR A 30 -12.63 -8.96 11.29
CA TYR A 30 -13.73 -9.42 10.46
C TYR A 30 -13.41 -10.75 9.80
N LYS A 31 -14.28 -11.72 10.02
CA LYS A 31 -14.24 -13.01 9.34
C LYS A 31 -15.01 -12.90 8.03
N PRO A 32 -14.33 -12.98 6.89
CA PRO A 32 -14.98 -12.80 5.59
C PRO A 32 -16.08 -13.81 5.33
N SER A 33 -17.18 -13.33 4.74
CA SER A 33 -18.33 -14.13 4.30
C SER A 33 -18.43 -14.15 2.77
N SER A 34 -19.44 -13.51 2.19
CA SER A 34 -19.49 -13.26 0.75
C SER A 34 -18.63 -12.05 0.36
N LEU A 35 -18.25 -11.96 -0.92
CA LEU A 35 -17.54 -10.80 -1.44
C LEU A 35 -18.36 -9.51 -1.23
N GLU A 36 -19.65 -9.56 -1.49
CA GLU A 36 -20.57 -8.42 -1.37
C GLU A 36 -20.66 -7.92 0.08
N GLU A 37 -20.86 -8.83 1.05
CA GLU A 37 -20.90 -8.46 2.47
C GLU A 37 -19.55 -7.94 2.96
N THR A 38 -18.44 -8.51 2.48
CA THR A 38 -17.10 -8.03 2.82
C THR A 38 -16.86 -6.62 2.30
N LEU A 39 -17.22 -6.33 1.05
CA LEU A 39 -17.14 -5.00 0.48
C LEU A 39 -18.04 -3.99 1.20
N SER A 40 -19.26 -4.41 1.55
CA SER A 40 -20.19 -3.60 2.33
C SER A 40 -19.63 -3.25 3.71
N LYS A 41 -19.08 -4.23 4.43
CA LYS A 41 -18.41 -4.02 5.73
C LYS A 41 -17.27 -2.99 5.63
N ILE A 42 -16.44 -3.12 4.59
CA ILE A 42 -15.33 -2.18 4.35
C ILE A 42 -15.86 -0.78 4.09
N SER A 43 -16.88 -0.64 3.23
CA SER A 43 -17.39 0.68 2.82
C SER A 43 -18.07 1.45 3.94
N ILE A 44 -18.68 0.76 4.89
CA ILE A 44 -19.43 1.38 6.01
C ILE A 44 -18.50 1.73 7.18
N GLY A 45 -17.35 1.08 7.29
CA GLY A 45 -16.59 1.02 8.54
C GLY A 45 -15.67 2.21 8.84
N GLU A 46 -15.48 3.16 7.92
CA GLU A 46 -14.57 4.33 8.10
C GLU A 46 -13.20 3.95 8.67
N TYR A 47 -12.51 3.03 7.99
CA TYR A 47 -11.20 2.55 8.40
C TYR A 47 -10.06 3.43 7.87
N ASP A 48 -9.00 3.59 8.67
CA ASP A 48 -7.77 4.28 8.26
C ASP A 48 -6.84 3.36 7.44
N ALA A 49 -6.93 2.04 7.63
CA ALA A 49 -6.20 1.04 6.84
C ALA A 49 -6.91 -0.31 6.85
N LEU A 50 -6.62 -1.12 5.83
CA LEU A 50 -7.11 -2.50 5.73
C LEU A 50 -5.92 -3.46 5.77
N ILE A 51 -6.04 -4.54 6.53
CA ILE A 51 -5.07 -5.64 6.56
C ILE A 51 -5.80 -6.92 6.19
N PHE A 52 -5.31 -7.60 5.15
CA PHE A 52 -5.92 -8.82 4.61
C PHE A 52 -4.98 -10.02 4.78
N ASP A 53 -5.53 -11.16 5.22
CA ASP A 53 -4.92 -12.44 4.84
C ASP A 53 -5.21 -12.72 3.36
N TYR A 54 -4.36 -13.49 2.71
CA TYR A 54 -4.55 -13.83 1.29
C TYR A 54 -5.81 -14.63 1.05
N LYS A 55 -6.03 -15.65 1.89
CA LYS A 55 -7.20 -16.54 1.78
C LYS A 55 -8.34 -15.99 2.63
N LEU A 56 -9.39 -15.52 1.99
CA LEU A 56 -10.54 -14.90 2.65
C LEU A 56 -11.79 -15.79 2.72
N THR A 57 -11.64 -17.09 2.47
CA THR A 57 -12.78 -18.02 2.35
C THR A 57 -12.73 -19.12 3.39
N ALA A 58 -13.30 -18.88 4.57
CA ALA A 58 -13.37 -19.84 5.66
C ALA A 58 -14.41 -20.98 5.46
N ASN A 59 -15.38 -20.83 4.60
CA ASN A 59 -16.44 -21.82 4.39
C ASN A 59 -16.29 -22.53 3.04
N ARG A 60 -15.17 -23.27 2.87
CA ARG A 60 -14.95 -24.10 1.67
C ARG A 60 -16.03 -25.19 1.47
N GLU A 61 -16.74 -25.59 2.53
CA GLU A 61 -17.66 -26.72 2.47
C GLU A 61 -19.07 -26.39 1.99
N LYS A 62 -19.51 -25.14 2.02
CA LYS A 62 -20.91 -24.78 1.71
C LYS A 62 -21.16 -24.09 0.37
N ASN A 63 -20.16 -23.50 -0.29
CA ASN A 63 -20.35 -22.82 -1.58
C ASN A 63 -19.07 -22.79 -2.41
N ALA A 64 -18.70 -23.88 -3.05
CA ALA A 64 -17.53 -23.96 -3.93
C ALA A 64 -17.48 -22.91 -5.06
N ASN A 65 -18.60 -22.30 -5.41
CA ASN A 65 -18.72 -21.33 -6.49
C ASN A 65 -18.51 -19.86 -6.09
N LYS A 66 -18.12 -19.57 -4.83
CA LYS A 66 -17.92 -18.20 -4.33
C LYS A 66 -16.56 -18.00 -3.65
N LEU A 67 -15.54 -18.70 -4.12
CA LEU A 67 -14.19 -18.54 -3.62
C LEU A 67 -13.60 -17.23 -4.14
N TYR A 68 -13.20 -16.34 -3.24
CA TYR A 68 -12.45 -15.13 -3.56
C TYR A 68 -11.26 -14.99 -2.61
N ASN A 69 -10.28 -14.20 -2.99
CA ASN A 69 -9.07 -13.97 -2.23
C ASN A 69 -8.84 -12.46 -2.04
N ALA A 70 -7.82 -12.10 -1.28
CA ALA A 70 -7.49 -10.71 -1.01
C ALA A 70 -7.26 -9.87 -2.28
N PRO A 71 -6.58 -10.36 -3.34
CA PRO A 71 -6.48 -9.63 -4.61
C PRO A 71 -7.84 -9.25 -5.22
N THR A 72 -8.82 -10.14 -5.18
CA THR A 72 -10.17 -9.85 -5.71
C THR A 72 -10.82 -8.66 -4.98
N VAL A 73 -10.73 -8.64 -3.64
CA VAL A 73 -11.26 -7.53 -2.84
C VAL A 73 -10.47 -6.25 -3.12
N ALA A 74 -9.13 -6.33 -3.09
CA ALA A 74 -8.27 -5.19 -3.32
C ALA A 74 -8.49 -4.57 -4.71
N GLN A 75 -8.61 -5.39 -5.76
CA GLN A 75 -8.92 -4.95 -7.13
C GLN A 75 -10.25 -4.19 -7.19
N THR A 76 -11.29 -4.73 -6.58
CA THR A 76 -12.60 -4.08 -6.55
C THR A 76 -12.53 -2.73 -5.84
N LEU A 77 -11.88 -2.68 -4.68
CA LEU A 77 -11.69 -1.42 -3.93
C LEU A 77 -10.89 -0.39 -4.71
N ARG A 78 -9.76 -0.80 -5.35
CA ARG A 78 -8.95 0.11 -6.17
C ARG A 78 -9.71 0.64 -7.39
N SER A 79 -10.56 -0.20 -8.01
CA SER A 79 -11.38 0.21 -9.16
C SER A 79 -12.48 1.20 -8.81
N THR A 80 -12.98 1.17 -7.58
CA THR A 80 -13.99 2.11 -7.06
C THR A 80 -13.40 3.39 -6.47
N GLY A 81 -12.06 3.55 -6.49
CA GLY A 81 -11.39 4.73 -5.94
C GLY A 81 -11.33 4.75 -4.41
N PHE A 82 -11.36 3.60 -3.78
CA PHE A 82 -11.24 3.49 -2.33
C PHE A 82 -9.83 3.91 -1.85
N ASN A 83 -9.77 4.96 -1.04
CA ASN A 83 -8.55 5.71 -0.74
C ASN A 83 -8.02 5.45 0.67
N VAL A 84 -7.78 4.18 1.04
CA VAL A 84 -7.00 3.83 2.24
C VAL A 84 -5.93 2.81 1.90
N PRO A 85 -4.85 2.73 2.70
CA PRO A 85 -3.83 1.70 2.53
C PRO A 85 -4.41 0.29 2.68
N ILE A 86 -4.00 -0.61 1.78
CA ILE A 86 -4.34 -2.03 1.84
C ILE A 86 -3.05 -2.83 1.97
N ILE A 87 -2.93 -3.57 3.05
CA ILE A 87 -1.75 -4.37 3.41
C ILE A 87 -2.09 -5.85 3.33
N LEU A 88 -1.18 -6.66 2.79
CA LEU A 88 -1.31 -8.11 2.81
C LEU A 88 -0.40 -8.71 3.88
N VAL A 89 -0.98 -9.48 4.81
CA VAL A 89 -0.26 -10.23 5.85
C VAL A 89 -0.69 -11.69 5.76
N SER A 90 0.13 -12.56 5.16
CA SER A 90 -0.21 -13.95 4.94
C SER A 90 0.99 -14.87 5.22
N SER A 91 0.85 -16.21 5.11
CA SER A 91 2.00 -17.08 5.25
C SER A 91 2.99 -16.87 4.10
N GLN A 92 4.31 -17.04 4.36
CA GLN A 92 5.34 -16.86 3.34
C GLN A 92 5.11 -17.77 2.14
N LYS A 93 4.69 -19.01 2.39
CA LYS A 93 4.38 -19.98 1.34
C LYS A 93 3.28 -19.49 0.42
N VAL A 94 2.18 -18.99 0.98
CA VAL A 94 1.04 -18.49 0.19
C VAL A 94 1.44 -17.25 -0.61
N ILE A 95 2.18 -16.32 -0.02
CA ILE A 95 2.69 -15.14 -0.73
C ILE A 95 3.54 -15.55 -1.93
N THR A 96 4.51 -16.46 -1.72
CA THR A 96 5.42 -16.89 -2.78
C THR A 96 4.68 -17.62 -3.90
N GLU A 97 3.84 -18.60 -3.57
CA GLU A 97 3.12 -19.40 -4.57
C GLU A 97 2.13 -18.53 -5.36
N SER A 98 1.39 -17.67 -4.69
CA SER A 98 0.36 -16.86 -5.32
C SER A 98 0.94 -15.78 -6.24
N PHE A 99 2.01 -15.09 -5.82
CA PHE A 99 2.61 -14.03 -6.64
C PHE A 99 3.57 -14.58 -7.70
N ASN A 100 4.06 -15.80 -7.57
CA ASN A 100 4.73 -16.47 -8.70
C ASN A 100 3.75 -16.84 -9.81
N ALA A 101 2.50 -17.16 -9.46
CA ALA A 101 1.45 -17.43 -10.44
C ALA A 101 0.87 -16.16 -11.08
N ASP A 102 0.73 -15.10 -10.28
CA ASP A 102 0.23 -13.78 -10.72
C ASP A 102 0.94 -12.66 -9.93
N TYR A 103 2.11 -12.26 -10.41
CA TYR A 103 2.89 -11.23 -9.75
C TYR A 103 2.22 -9.84 -9.82
N THR A 104 1.31 -9.61 -10.78
CA THR A 104 0.63 -8.31 -10.93
C THR A 104 -0.36 -8.04 -9.80
N SER A 105 -0.90 -9.09 -9.19
CA SER A 105 -1.82 -8.94 -8.06
C SER A 105 -1.13 -8.43 -6.79
N GLN A 106 0.19 -8.58 -6.66
CA GLN A 106 0.97 -7.97 -5.59
C GLN A 106 0.86 -6.44 -5.60
N ASP A 107 0.76 -5.89 -6.78
CA ASP A 107 0.68 -4.46 -7.02
C ASP A 107 -0.63 -3.82 -6.54
N LEU A 108 -1.60 -4.59 -6.10
CA LEU A 108 -2.85 -4.09 -5.51
C LEU A 108 -2.68 -3.67 -4.04
N PHE A 109 -1.60 -4.10 -3.41
CA PHE A 109 -1.29 -3.84 -2.00
C PHE A 109 -0.19 -2.79 -1.86
N ASP A 110 -0.28 -1.94 -0.83
CA ASP A 110 0.77 -0.98 -0.52
C ASP A 110 2.05 -1.68 -0.06
N PHE A 111 1.92 -2.80 0.63
CA PHE A 111 2.98 -3.77 0.82
C PHE A 111 2.44 -5.14 1.22
N CYS A 112 3.29 -6.16 1.03
CA CYS A 112 3.01 -7.53 1.44
C CYS A 112 4.10 -7.98 2.42
N VAL A 113 3.70 -8.75 3.43
CA VAL A 113 4.62 -9.29 4.44
C VAL A 113 4.14 -10.64 4.96
N SER A 114 5.07 -11.54 5.29
CA SER A 114 4.70 -12.80 5.92
C SER A 114 4.26 -12.59 7.37
N LYS A 115 3.33 -13.44 7.86
CA LYS A 115 2.85 -13.42 9.26
C LYS A 115 4.02 -13.55 10.24
N GLU A 116 5.02 -14.35 9.90
CA GLU A 116 6.22 -14.58 10.70
C GLU A 116 7.07 -13.31 10.80
N ASN A 117 7.36 -12.68 9.66
CA ASN A 117 8.15 -11.44 9.63
C ASN A 117 7.38 -10.29 10.27
N PHE A 118 6.05 -10.24 10.07
CA PHE A 118 5.22 -9.21 10.68
C PHE A 118 5.31 -9.26 12.21
N SER A 119 5.16 -10.44 12.84
CA SER A 119 5.29 -10.57 14.30
C SER A 119 6.71 -10.38 14.79
N LYS A 120 7.72 -10.83 14.04
CA LYS A 120 9.13 -10.67 14.41
C LYS A 120 9.54 -9.20 14.52
N ASP A 121 9.09 -8.37 13.57
CA ASP A 121 9.47 -6.97 13.45
C ASP A 121 8.25 -6.04 13.52
N ILE A 122 7.29 -6.34 14.40
CA ILE A 122 5.98 -5.69 14.42
C ILE A 122 6.07 -4.17 14.54
N GLU A 123 6.98 -3.64 15.36
CA GLU A 123 7.19 -2.20 15.50
C GLU A 123 7.53 -1.53 14.16
N LYS A 124 8.40 -2.16 13.36
CA LYS A 124 8.77 -1.69 12.02
C LYS A 124 7.56 -1.64 11.10
N TYR A 125 6.72 -2.68 11.14
CA TYR A 125 5.56 -2.74 10.25
C TYR A 125 4.45 -1.81 10.71
N CYS A 126 4.24 -1.62 12.00
CA CYS A 126 3.33 -0.60 12.53
C CYS A 126 3.75 0.81 12.11
N LYS A 127 5.04 1.17 12.24
CA LYS A 127 5.56 2.44 11.72
C LYS A 127 5.35 2.60 10.21
N ARG A 128 5.44 1.50 9.45
CA ARG A 128 5.18 1.52 8.02
C ARG A 128 3.71 1.73 7.70
N ILE A 129 2.79 1.08 8.43
CA ILE A 129 1.34 1.31 8.32
C ILE A 129 1.02 2.77 8.61
N ASP A 130 1.52 3.33 9.71
CA ASP A 130 1.33 4.74 10.07
C ASP A 130 1.81 5.69 8.97
N SER A 131 2.95 5.36 8.36
CA SER A 131 3.52 6.17 7.27
C SER A 131 2.61 6.17 6.04
N PHE A 132 2.03 5.03 5.68
CA PHE A 132 1.06 4.96 4.59
C PHE A 132 -0.23 5.70 4.93
N ILE A 133 -0.79 5.53 6.12
CA ILE A 133 -1.99 6.25 6.56
C ILE A 133 -1.77 7.76 6.47
N LYS A 134 -0.65 8.25 7.00
CA LYS A 134 -0.28 9.67 6.94
C LYS A 134 -0.10 10.17 5.51
N ALA A 135 0.57 9.38 4.65
CA ALA A 135 0.78 9.73 3.25
C ALA A 135 -0.54 9.84 2.48
N TYR A 136 -1.46 8.90 2.71
CA TYR A 136 -2.78 8.93 2.07
C TYR A 136 -3.58 10.17 2.50
N LYS A 137 -3.62 10.47 3.80
CA LYS A 137 -4.28 11.67 4.33
C LYS A 137 -3.65 12.96 3.80
N GLU A 138 -2.32 13.05 3.79
CA GLU A 138 -1.60 14.21 3.25
C GLU A 138 -1.93 14.46 1.77
N ILE A 139 -2.00 13.40 0.95
CA ILE A 139 -2.35 13.53 -0.47
C ILE A 139 -3.76 14.10 -0.64
N GLU A 140 -4.73 13.62 0.14
CA GLU A 140 -6.10 14.13 0.12
C GLU A 140 -6.19 15.58 0.64
N GLU A 141 -5.55 15.89 1.76
CA GLU A 141 -5.51 17.22 2.35
C GLU A 141 -4.89 18.26 1.41
N GLN A 142 -3.86 17.86 0.64
CA GLN A 142 -3.26 18.71 -0.39
C GLN A 142 -4.06 18.75 -1.69
N ALA A 143 -5.27 18.19 -1.72
CA ALA A 143 -6.14 18.12 -2.90
C ALA A 143 -5.40 17.59 -4.14
N PHE A 144 -4.60 16.54 -3.95
CA PHE A 144 -3.79 15.89 -4.99
C PHE A 144 -2.77 16.82 -5.68
N ASN A 145 -2.44 17.95 -5.07
CA ASN A 145 -1.47 18.88 -5.63
C ASN A 145 -0.03 18.36 -5.46
N ILE A 146 0.52 17.81 -6.51
CA ILE A 146 1.82 17.14 -6.49
C ILE A 146 2.97 18.06 -6.09
N THR A 147 2.92 19.34 -6.45
CA THR A 147 3.99 20.29 -6.07
C THR A 147 4.00 20.52 -4.56
N LYS A 148 2.83 20.58 -3.94
CA LYS A 148 2.70 20.67 -2.49
C LYS A 148 3.12 19.38 -1.80
N ILE A 149 2.68 18.22 -2.31
CA ILE A 149 3.02 16.90 -1.77
C ILE A 149 4.54 16.68 -1.80
N LEU A 150 5.19 16.98 -2.92
CA LEU A 150 6.64 16.87 -3.07
C LEU A 150 7.43 18.05 -2.48
N LYS A 151 6.74 19.09 -2.00
CA LYS A 151 7.33 20.31 -1.44
C LYS A 151 8.32 21.00 -2.39
N ILE A 152 8.00 20.99 -3.69
CA ILE A 152 8.80 21.65 -4.72
C ILE A 152 8.18 22.98 -5.14
N SER A 153 9.04 23.96 -5.46
CA SER A 153 8.58 25.27 -5.93
C SER A 153 8.05 25.21 -7.36
N ASN A 154 7.27 26.20 -7.75
CA ASN A 154 6.80 26.33 -9.13
C ASN A 154 7.95 26.48 -10.16
N VAL A 155 9.10 27.01 -9.75
CA VAL A 155 10.29 27.11 -10.60
C VAL A 155 10.84 25.70 -10.84
N GLN A 156 11.10 24.95 -9.76
CA GLN A 156 11.56 23.57 -9.86
C GLN A 156 10.61 22.69 -10.67
N TRP A 157 9.28 22.87 -10.48
CA TRP A 157 8.28 22.17 -11.27
C TRP A 157 8.40 22.47 -12.78
N LYS A 158 8.67 23.70 -13.16
CA LYS A 158 8.85 24.07 -14.58
C LYS A 158 10.09 23.43 -15.20
N GLU A 159 11.14 23.24 -14.43
CA GLU A 159 12.41 22.64 -14.86
C GLU A 159 12.35 21.12 -15.01
N LEU A 160 11.37 20.44 -14.39
CA LEU A 160 11.21 19.00 -14.54
C LEU A 160 10.89 18.59 -15.98
N ASP A 161 11.42 17.44 -16.38
CA ASP A 161 11.15 16.83 -17.69
C ASP A 161 9.64 16.67 -17.93
N TYR A 162 9.20 16.92 -19.15
CA TYR A 162 7.78 16.89 -19.51
C TYR A 162 7.18 15.49 -19.36
N ARG A 163 7.96 14.42 -19.62
CA ARG A 163 7.51 13.03 -19.47
C ARG A 163 7.17 12.69 -18.02
N PHE A 164 7.96 13.23 -17.10
CA PHE A 164 7.69 13.12 -15.66
C PHE A 164 6.38 13.84 -15.28
N LYS A 165 6.16 15.04 -15.83
CA LYS A 165 4.92 15.79 -15.62
C LYS A 165 3.71 15.06 -16.18
N GLU A 166 3.83 14.43 -17.35
CA GLU A 166 2.75 13.63 -17.94
C GLU A 166 2.40 12.42 -17.08
N GLN A 167 3.39 11.67 -16.58
CA GLN A 167 3.15 10.53 -15.70
C GLN A 167 2.41 10.93 -14.42
N ILE A 168 2.80 12.05 -13.83
CA ILE A 168 2.11 12.61 -12.66
C ILE A 168 0.68 13.02 -13.01
N ASN A 169 0.48 13.70 -14.12
CA ASN A 169 -0.85 14.14 -14.54
C ASN A 169 -1.77 12.94 -14.81
N MET A 170 -1.25 11.85 -15.38
CA MET A 170 -2.00 10.61 -15.56
C MET A 170 -2.43 9.99 -14.22
N ALA A 171 -1.58 10.01 -13.21
CA ALA A 171 -1.93 9.56 -11.85
C ALA A 171 -2.95 10.49 -11.19
N HIS A 172 -2.85 11.79 -11.44
CA HIS A 172 -3.70 12.83 -10.85
C HIS A 172 -5.13 12.86 -11.42
N THR A 173 -5.31 12.54 -12.71
CA THR A 173 -6.63 12.66 -13.38
C THR A 173 -7.73 11.79 -12.78
N LYS A 174 -7.40 10.85 -11.91
CA LYS A 174 -8.36 9.91 -11.30
C LYS A 174 -8.65 10.15 -9.82
N THR A 175 -8.12 11.24 -9.21
CA THR A 175 -8.26 11.47 -7.77
C THR A 175 -7.99 10.21 -6.91
N ASN A 176 -7.01 9.42 -7.34
CA ASN A 176 -6.71 8.12 -6.76
C ASN A 176 -5.43 8.22 -5.94
N VAL A 177 -5.59 8.31 -4.62
CA VAL A 177 -4.46 8.39 -3.66
C VAL A 177 -3.49 7.24 -3.85
N TYR A 178 -3.99 6.03 -4.06
CA TYR A 178 -3.18 4.86 -4.30
C TYR A 178 -2.25 5.01 -5.52
N ALA A 179 -2.76 5.52 -6.63
CA ALA A 179 -1.95 5.74 -7.83
C ALA A 179 -0.81 6.74 -7.57
N ILE A 180 -1.08 7.81 -6.83
CA ILE A 180 -0.06 8.81 -6.44
C ILE A 180 0.94 8.20 -5.47
N CYS A 181 0.50 7.47 -4.44
CA CYS A 181 1.38 6.77 -3.51
C CYS A 181 2.28 5.77 -4.25
N ARG A 182 1.74 5.00 -5.18
CA ARG A 182 2.53 4.08 -6.01
C ARG A 182 3.55 4.82 -6.85
N PHE A 183 3.13 5.86 -7.54
CA PHE A 183 4.04 6.68 -8.33
C PHE A 183 5.21 7.19 -7.49
N ILE A 184 4.92 7.80 -6.34
CA ILE A 184 5.97 8.28 -5.44
C ILE A 184 6.87 7.13 -4.96
N HIS A 185 6.29 6.02 -4.53
CA HIS A 185 7.05 4.91 -3.94
C HIS A 185 7.90 4.15 -4.96
N TYR A 186 7.36 3.88 -6.16
CA TYR A 186 8.05 3.04 -7.14
C TYR A 186 8.85 3.86 -8.15
N GLU A 187 8.33 4.99 -8.61
CA GLU A 187 8.98 5.77 -9.66
C GLU A 187 9.94 6.83 -9.10
N LEU A 188 9.62 7.42 -7.93
CA LEU A 188 10.48 8.46 -7.34
C LEU A 188 11.47 7.91 -6.32
N LEU A 189 11.04 7.04 -5.40
CA LEU A 189 11.88 6.59 -4.28
C LEU A 189 12.68 5.33 -4.60
N ARG A 190 12.19 4.46 -5.47
CA ARG A 190 12.85 3.19 -5.80
C ARG A 190 13.54 3.18 -7.15
N SER A 191 13.04 3.91 -8.13
CA SER A 191 13.71 4.00 -9.42
C SER A 191 14.78 5.08 -9.40
N ILE A 192 15.67 5.06 -10.39
CA ILE A 192 16.55 6.19 -10.70
C ILE A 192 15.69 7.20 -11.44
N GLY A 193 14.87 7.91 -10.69
CA GLY A 193 14.07 8.99 -11.25
C GLY A 193 14.84 10.32 -11.26
N PRO A 194 14.16 11.40 -11.63
CA PRO A 194 14.75 12.75 -11.67
C PRO A 194 15.15 13.30 -10.28
N LEU A 195 14.78 12.62 -9.20
CA LEU A 195 15.11 12.99 -7.82
C LEU A 195 16.14 12.01 -7.24
N ILE A 196 17.30 11.92 -7.85
CA ILE A 196 18.42 11.11 -7.38
C ILE A 196 19.43 11.99 -6.65
N GLY A 197 19.83 11.59 -5.44
CA GLY A 197 20.92 12.27 -4.72
C GLY A 197 22.28 12.05 -5.39
N GLU A 198 23.16 13.02 -5.28
CA GLU A 198 24.52 12.96 -5.86
C GLU A 198 25.30 11.71 -5.47
N ASP A 199 25.16 11.21 -4.23
CA ASP A 199 25.83 9.98 -3.78
C ASP A 199 25.36 8.75 -4.57
N VAL A 200 24.07 8.64 -4.81
CA VAL A 200 23.50 7.55 -5.58
C VAL A 200 23.87 7.68 -7.06
N LEU A 201 23.85 8.89 -7.59
CA LEU A 201 24.28 9.14 -8.98
C LEU A 201 25.76 8.80 -9.18
N SER A 202 26.63 9.26 -8.29
CA SER A 202 28.06 8.96 -8.26
C SER A 202 28.31 7.44 -8.25
N ALA A 203 27.68 6.72 -7.34
CA ALA A 203 27.82 5.28 -7.22
C ALA A 203 27.36 4.53 -8.51
N ARG A 204 26.33 5.01 -9.17
CA ARG A 204 25.81 4.38 -10.39
C ARG A 204 26.61 4.67 -11.64
N LEU A 205 27.15 5.87 -11.75
CA LEU A 205 28.07 6.24 -12.82
C LEU A 205 29.47 5.65 -12.63
N GLY A 206 29.76 5.11 -11.44
CA GLY A 206 31.12 4.67 -11.10
C GLY A 206 32.12 5.82 -11.01
N ILE A 207 31.63 7.06 -10.84
CA ILE A 207 32.46 8.28 -10.82
C ILE A 207 32.49 8.80 -9.39
N SER A 208 33.70 9.05 -8.86
CA SER A 208 33.84 9.69 -7.56
C SER A 208 33.38 11.14 -7.63
N LYS A 209 32.61 11.61 -6.62
CA LYS A 209 32.25 13.03 -6.46
C LYS A 209 33.45 13.98 -6.37
N LYS A 210 34.65 13.44 -6.13
CA LYS A 210 35.91 14.18 -6.11
C LYS A 210 36.63 14.14 -7.47
N SER A 211 36.08 13.45 -8.45
CA SER A 211 36.63 13.42 -9.80
C SER A 211 36.42 14.76 -10.50
N LYS A 212 37.36 15.07 -11.42
CA LYS A 212 37.19 16.23 -12.31
C LYS A 212 36.06 16.02 -13.34
N ASP A 213 35.60 14.80 -13.51
CA ASP A 213 34.54 14.41 -14.44
C ASP A 213 33.13 14.44 -13.81
N TRP A 214 33.05 14.90 -12.53
CA TRP A 214 31.76 15.03 -11.82
C TRP A 214 31.05 16.32 -12.15
#